data_33a27cde17aca3137f53fc55f8df3ec5
#
_entry.id   33a27cde17aca3137f53fc55f8df3ec5
#
_cell.length_a   1.000
_cell.length_b   1.000
_cell.length_c   1.000
_cell.angle_alpha   90.00
_cell.angle_beta   90.00
_cell.angle_gamma   90.00
#
_symmetry.space_group_name_H-M   'P 1'
#
loop_
_entity.id
_entity.type
_entity.pdbx_description
1 polymer ?
#
loop_
_entity_poly.entity_id
_entity_poly.type
_entity_poly.pdbx_seq_one_letter_code
_entity_poly.pdbx_strand_id
1 'polypeptide(L)'
;MKQSLGLLEVSGLALAITCADAMAKAAAITLLALEKTNGSGWMVVKIAGDVASVQAAVMTGAELAERQQGLVAQKVIARPGEGLLAARVQAPSPAPDVAVTEENTALTDAPSHATGRVACNLYLDPHCPRQKGDPRSQCLHAGKRGDA
;
A
#
# COMPACT_ATOMS: atom_id res chain seq x y z
N MET A 1 -8.51 -0.81 30.45
CA MET A 1 -7.61 0.34 30.29
C MET A 1 -8.13 1.19 29.15
N LYS A 2 -8.15 2.51 29.30
CA LYS A 2 -8.60 3.41 28.22
C LYS A 2 -7.45 3.57 27.24
N GLN A 3 -7.63 3.11 26.01
CA GLN A 3 -6.64 3.29 24.95
C GLN A 3 -6.71 4.71 24.38
N SER A 4 -5.56 5.25 24.01
CA SER A 4 -5.43 6.49 23.25
C SER A 4 -5.17 6.19 21.77
N LEU A 5 -5.46 7.14 20.91
CA LEU A 5 -5.26 7.05 19.45
C LEU A 5 -4.18 8.05 19.04
N GLY A 6 -3.15 7.57 18.35
CA GLY A 6 -2.15 8.38 17.68
C GLY A 6 -2.36 8.38 16.18
N LEU A 7 -2.20 9.54 15.59
CA LEU A 7 -2.30 9.76 14.15
C LEU A 7 -1.05 10.49 13.68
N LEU A 8 -0.40 9.96 12.65
CA LEU A 8 0.73 10.60 11.98
C LEU A 8 0.47 10.59 10.48
N GLU A 9 0.37 11.75 9.87
CA GLU A 9 0.19 11.89 8.43
C GLU A 9 1.50 12.33 7.79
N VAL A 10 1.91 11.59 6.76
CA VAL A 10 3.18 11.80 6.06
C VAL A 10 3.02 11.68 4.56
N SER A 11 3.95 12.27 3.82
CA SER A 11 3.98 12.21 2.37
C SER A 11 4.63 10.92 1.88
N GLY A 12 3.83 10.07 1.22
CA GLY A 12 4.30 8.85 0.59
C GLY A 12 4.27 7.60 1.48
N LEU A 13 4.02 6.46 0.86
CA LEU A 13 3.88 5.18 1.54
C LEU A 13 5.19 4.70 2.17
N ALA A 14 6.32 4.90 1.48
CA ALA A 14 7.62 4.46 1.98
C ALA A 14 7.98 5.15 3.31
N LEU A 15 7.76 6.47 3.39
CA LEU A 15 7.96 7.22 4.62
C LEU A 15 6.99 6.79 5.72
N ALA A 16 5.72 6.54 5.38
CA ALA A 16 4.72 6.05 6.33
C ALA A 16 5.12 4.71 6.97
N ILE A 17 5.63 3.77 6.17
CA ILE A 17 6.11 2.46 6.67
C ILE A 17 7.33 2.66 7.57
N THR A 18 8.28 3.50 7.16
CA THR A 18 9.48 3.78 7.96
C THR A 18 9.13 4.44 9.30
N CYS A 19 8.20 5.39 9.29
CA CYS A 19 7.69 5.99 10.52
C CYS A 19 6.95 4.99 11.41
N ALA A 20 6.10 4.14 10.83
CA ALA A 20 5.37 3.12 11.57
C ALA A 20 6.32 2.13 12.27
N ASP A 21 7.38 1.70 11.61
CA ASP A 21 8.43 0.84 12.18
C ASP A 21 9.15 1.55 13.34
N ALA A 22 9.57 2.81 13.15
CA ALA A 22 10.23 3.60 14.18
C ALA A 22 9.33 3.80 15.42
N MET A 23 8.05 4.09 15.19
CA MET A 23 7.05 4.27 16.25
C MET A 23 6.84 2.97 17.04
N ALA A 24 6.74 1.82 16.36
CA ALA A 24 6.56 0.52 16.99
C ALA A 24 7.80 0.07 17.80
N LYS A 25 8.99 0.51 17.41
CA LYS A 25 10.23 0.24 18.14
C LYS A 25 10.47 1.20 19.31
N ALA A 26 9.90 2.40 19.25
CA ALA A 26 10.08 3.42 20.28
C ALA A 26 9.22 3.20 21.53
N ALA A 27 8.03 2.60 21.40
CA ALA A 27 7.10 2.46 22.52
C ALA A 27 6.16 1.27 22.34
N ALA A 28 5.51 0.84 23.44
CA ALA A 28 4.54 -0.24 23.44
C ALA A 28 3.20 0.22 22.85
N ILE A 29 3.11 0.19 21.53
CA ILE A 29 1.92 0.57 20.79
C ILE A 29 1.46 -0.56 19.86
N THR A 30 0.21 -0.46 19.43
CA THR A 30 -0.37 -1.33 18.39
C THR A 30 -0.63 -0.51 17.14
N LEU A 31 -0.10 -0.92 16.01
CA LEU A 31 -0.45 -0.35 14.71
C LEU A 31 -1.86 -0.79 14.33
N LEU A 32 -2.76 0.15 14.15
CA LEU A 32 -4.14 -0.12 13.77
C LEU A 32 -4.31 -0.16 12.25
N ALA A 33 -3.75 0.81 11.55
CA ALA A 33 -3.90 0.93 10.11
C ALA A 33 -2.84 1.85 9.50
N LEU A 34 -2.59 1.64 8.20
CA LEU A 34 -1.97 2.58 7.28
C LEU A 34 -3.02 2.91 6.21
N GLU A 35 -3.47 4.14 6.17
CA GLU A 35 -4.55 4.55 5.27
C GLU A 35 -4.06 5.64 4.32
N LYS A 36 -4.44 5.49 3.05
CA LYS A 36 -4.21 6.55 2.06
C LYS A 36 -5.26 7.64 2.26
N THR A 37 -4.81 8.89 2.39
CA THR A 37 -5.67 10.06 2.40
C THR A 37 -5.88 10.62 1.00
N ASN A 38 -6.99 11.34 0.81
CA ASN A 38 -7.26 11.99 -0.46
C ASN A 38 -6.31 13.19 -0.65
N GLY A 39 -5.54 13.16 -1.71
CA GLY A 39 -4.58 14.21 -2.03
C GLY A 39 -3.23 13.64 -2.44
N SER A 40 -2.22 14.43 -2.48
CA SER A 40 -0.86 14.25 -3.03
C SER A 40 -0.06 13.01 -2.58
N GLY A 41 -0.70 11.87 -2.39
CA GLY A 41 -0.04 10.64 -1.96
C GLY A 41 0.22 10.58 -0.45
N TRP A 42 -0.51 11.35 0.34
CA TRP A 42 -0.39 11.34 1.79
C TRP A 42 -0.93 10.05 2.39
N MET A 43 -0.30 9.64 3.48
CA MET A 43 -0.62 8.42 4.21
C MET A 43 -0.77 8.72 5.70
N VAL A 44 -1.80 8.19 6.32
CA VAL A 44 -1.99 8.25 7.77
C VAL A 44 -1.61 6.93 8.41
N VAL A 45 -0.73 7.01 9.39
CA VAL A 45 -0.40 5.93 10.33
C VAL A 45 -1.30 6.07 11.55
N LYS A 46 -2.08 5.05 11.87
CA LYS A 46 -2.95 4.99 13.05
C LYS A 46 -2.40 4.01 14.06
N ILE A 47 -2.18 4.46 15.28
CA ILE A 47 -1.66 3.64 16.38
C ILE A 47 -2.54 3.75 17.61
N ALA A 48 -2.55 2.70 18.44
CA ALA A 48 -3.22 2.70 19.73
C ALA A 48 -2.30 2.20 20.84
N GLY A 49 -2.55 2.64 22.05
CA GLY A 49 -1.81 2.25 23.25
C GLY A 49 -2.22 3.10 24.46
N ASP A 50 -1.41 3.07 25.50
CA ASP A 50 -1.56 4.05 26.58
C ASP A 50 -1.10 5.45 26.11
N VAL A 51 -1.53 6.48 26.82
CA VAL A 51 -1.29 7.89 26.41
C VAL A 51 0.20 8.20 26.29
N ALA A 52 1.01 7.74 27.22
CA ALA A 52 2.46 8.05 27.24
C ALA A 52 3.18 7.34 26.09
N SER A 53 2.88 6.07 25.88
CA SER A 53 3.45 5.28 24.78
C SER A 53 3.07 5.86 23.40
N VAL A 54 1.80 6.24 23.22
CA VAL A 54 1.32 6.85 21.98
C VAL A 54 1.97 8.22 21.75
N GLN A 55 2.13 9.05 22.77
CA GLN A 55 2.83 10.33 22.66
C GLN A 55 4.29 10.13 22.24
N ALA A 56 5.02 9.25 22.92
CA ALA A 56 6.41 8.96 22.60
C ALA A 56 6.57 8.43 21.17
N ALA A 57 5.72 7.50 20.76
CA ALA A 57 5.72 6.95 19.42
C ALA A 57 5.46 8.03 18.36
N VAL A 58 4.41 8.85 18.52
CA VAL A 58 4.06 9.91 17.56
C VAL A 58 5.18 10.95 17.47
N MET A 59 5.81 11.33 18.58
CA MET A 59 6.97 12.24 18.56
C MET A 59 8.12 11.65 17.77
N THR A 60 8.50 10.40 18.03
CA THR A 60 9.59 9.73 17.30
C THR A 60 9.30 9.65 15.79
N GLY A 61 8.07 9.28 15.43
CA GLY A 61 7.66 9.22 14.02
C GLY A 61 7.66 10.59 13.35
N ALA A 62 7.18 11.62 14.05
CA ALA A 62 7.15 12.98 13.55
C ALA A 62 8.56 13.57 13.32
N GLU A 63 9.47 13.41 14.29
CA GLU A 63 10.86 13.84 14.12
C GLU A 63 11.55 13.16 12.93
N LEU A 64 11.27 11.88 12.71
CA LEU A 64 11.76 11.16 11.54
C LEU A 64 11.20 11.73 10.25
N ALA A 65 9.90 11.99 10.23
CA ALA A 65 9.20 12.55 9.07
C ALA A 65 9.65 13.99 8.76
N GLU A 66 9.89 14.81 9.79
CA GLU A 66 10.43 16.17 9.64
C GLU A 66 11.83 16.16 9.00
N ARG A 67 12.73 15.29 9.48
CA ARG A 67 14.06 15.15 8.88
C ARG A 67 14.03 14.78 7.40
N GLN A 68 12.99 14.08 6.97
CA GLN A 68 12.77 13.71 5.57
C GLN A 68 11.85 14.68 4.82
N GLN A 69 11.49 15.81 5.44
CA GLN A 69 10.62 16.84 4.86
C GLN A 69 9.26 16.31 4.39
N GLY A 70 8.78 15.25 5.03
CA GLY A 70 7.54 14.57 4.66
C GLY A 70 6.46 14.59 5.74
N LEU A 71 6.64 15.31 6.84
CA LEU A 71 5.60 15.47 7.86
C LEU A 71 4.49 16.37 7.33
N VAL A 72 3.24 15.89 7.39
CA VAL A 72 2.03 16.63 7.03
C VAL A 72 1.29 17.07 8.28
N ALA A 73 0.95 16.11 9.16
CA ALA A 73 0.24 16.39 10.39
C ALA A 73 0.48 15.30 11.44
N GLN A 74 0.31 15.66 12.71
CA GLN A 74 0.33 14.70 13.81
C GLN A 74 -0.74 15.05 14.85
N LYS A 75 -1.32 14.03 15.47
CA LYS A 75 -2.31 14.21 16.53
C LYS A 75 -2.34 13.04 17.49
N VAL A 76 -2.47 13.34 18.78
CA VAL A 76 -2.76 12.35 19.82
C VAL A 76 -4.12 12.66 20.44
N ILE A 77 -4.97 11.65 20.56
CA ILE A 77 -6.28 11.71 21.16
C ILE A 77 -6.27 10.78 22.38
N ALA A 78 -6.17 11.35 23.58
CA ALA A 78 -6.03 10.58 24.82
C ALA A 78 -7.27 9.73 25.14
N ARG A 79 -8.44 10.17 24.71
CA ARG A 79 -9.73 9.48 24.94
C ARG A 79 -10.55 9.53 23.65
N PRO A 80 -10.26 8.68 22.67
CA PRO A 80 -11.07 8.63 21.47
C PRO A 80 -12.49 8.18 21.79
N GLY A 81 -13.46 8.75 21.09
CA GLY A 81 -14.85 8.32 21.15
C GLY A 81 -15.01 6.86 20.68
N GLU A 82 -16.14 6.26 21.03
CA GLU A 82 -16.47 4.90 20.63
C GLU A 82 -16.44 4.75 19.10
N GLY A 83 -15.87 3.65 18.62
CA GLY A 83 -15.76 3.35 17.19
C GLY A 83 -14.52 3.91 16.49
N LEU A 84 -13.79 4.89 17.07
CA LEU A 84 -12.56 5.43 16.45
C LEU A 84 -11.37 4.48 16.56
N LEU A 85 -11.35 3.62 17.58
CA LEU A 85 -10.32 2.60 17.77
C LEU A 85 -10.62 1.29 17.02
N ALA A 86 -11.85 1.15 16.51
CA ALA A 86 -12.17 0.02 15.66
C ALA A 86 -11.33 0.14 14.37
N ALA A 87 -10.24 -0.64 14.31
CA ALA A 87 -9.59 -0.88 13.05
C ALA A 87 -10.68 -1.37 12.08
N ARG A 88 -10.89 -0.70 10.96
CA ARG A 88 -11.47 -1.38 9.82
C ARG A 88 -10.44 -2.43 9.43
N VAL A 89 -10.55 -3.59 10.06
CA VAL A 89 -10.05 -4.80 9.45
C VAL A 89 -10.90 -4.92 8.20
N GLN A 90 -10.43 -4.37 7.08
CA GLN A 90 -10.87 -4.89 5.81
C GLN A 90 -10.47 -6.35 5.88
N ALA A 91 -11.48 -7.19 6.14
CA ALA A 91 -11.30 -8.62 5.96
C ALA A 91 -10.64 -8.77 4.59
N PRO A 92 -9.53 -9.49 4.48
CA PRO A 92 -8.97 -9.80 3.18
C PRO A 92 -10.14 -10.34 2.36
N SER A 93 -10.44 -9.69 1.25
CA SER A 93 -11.35 -10.26 0.25
C SER A 93 -10.90 -11.70 0.08
N PRO A 94 -11.77 -12.71 0.21
CA PRO A 94 -11.34 -14.08 0.09
C PRO A 94 -10.59 -14.17 -1.24
N ALA A 95 -9.29 -14.39 -1.14
CA ALA A 95 -8.52 -14.75 -2.30
C ALA A 95 -9.20 -16.03 -2.86
N PRO A 96 -9.40 -16.11 -4.19
CA PRO A 96 -9.90 -17.35 -4.74
C PRO A 96 -8.95 -18.47 -4.27
N ASP A 97 -9.52 -19.50 -3.67
CA ASP A 97 -8.80 -20.69 -3.25
C ASP A 97 -7.98 -21.21 -4.44
N VAL A 98 -6.71 -20.88 -4.45
CA VAL A 98 -5.73 -21.58 -5.29
C VAL A 98 -5.29 -22.74 -4.44
N ALA A 99 -5.91 -23.89 -4.62
CA ALA A 99 -5.41 -25.15 -4.13
C ALA A 99 -3.98 -25.32 -4.63
N VAL A 100 -3.02 -25.17 -3.71
CA VAL A 100 -1.64 -25.53 -3.97
C VAL A 100 -1.57 -27.05 -3.92
N THR A 101 -1.71 -27.69 -5.07
CA THR A 101 -1.27 -29.05 -5.27
C THR A 101 0.21 -28.99 -5.59
N GLU A 102 1.04 -29.37 -4.63
CA GLU A 102 2.42 -29.75 -4.90
C GLU A 102 2.41 -31.01 -5.77
N GLU A 103 2.82 -30.86 -7.01
CA GLU A 103 3.36 -32.00 -7.77
C GLU A 103 4.47 -31.52 -8.70
N ASN A 104 5.65 -31.94 -8.28
CA ASN A 104 6.90 -31.85 -9.00
C ASN A 104 6.84 -32.85 -10.16
N THR A 105 7.04 -32.44 -11.41
CA THR A 105 7.86 -33.16 -12.39
C THR A 105 7.85 -32.52 -13.79
N ALA A 106 9.08 -32.33 -14.28
CA ALA A 106 9.55 -32.49 -15.67
C ALA A 106 8.96 -31.64 -16.80
N LEU A 107 9.91 -30.86 -17.37
CA LEU A 107 10.01 -30.36 -18.74
C LEU A 107 9.25 -31.17 -19.81
N THR A 108 8.46 -30.50 -20.65
CA THR A 108 8.52 -30.57 -22.13
C THR A 108 7.59 -29.56 -22.79
N ASP A 109 8.12 -28.87 -23.78
CA ASP A 109 7.58 -28.13 -24.95
C ASP A 109 6.06 -27.90 -25.14
N ALA A 110 5.73 -26.59 -25.30
CA ALA A 110 4.93 -25.89 -26.34
C ALA A 110 3.58 -26.46 -26.83
N PRO A 111 2.77 -25.61 -27.54
CA PRO A 111 1.99 -24.46 -27.08
C PRO A 111 0.48 -24.72 -27.26
N SER A 112 -0.37 -24.21 -26.43
CA SER A 112 -1.80 -24.17 -26.74
C SER A 112 -2.40 -22.80 -26.42
N HIS A 113 -2.93 -22.18 -27.47
CA HIS A 113 -3.72 -20.98 -27.46
C HIS A 113 -4.98 -21.15 -26.60
N ALA A 114 -5.15 -20.32 -25.59
CA ALA A 114 -6.43 -20.13 -24.91
C ALA A 114 -6.79 -18.65 -24.91
N THR A 115 -7.69 -18.32 -25.78
CA THR A 115 -8.80 -17.34 -25.72
C THR A 115 -8.70 -16.18 -24.75
N GLY A 116 -8.67 -14.95 -25.29
CA GLY A 116 -9.22 -13.77 -24.59
C GLY A 116 -8.21 -12.85 -23.93
N ARG A 117 -6.92 -12.91 -24.20
CA ARG A 117 -5.97 -11.92 -23.69
C ARG A 117 -5.84 -10.79 -24.69
N VAL A 118 -6.25 -9.59 -24.24
CA VAL A 118 -5.84 -8.34 -24.89
C VAL A 118 -4.32 -8.34 -24.97
N ALA A 119 -3.76 -8.46 -26.16
CA ALA A 119 -2.32 -8.65 -26.34
C ALA A 119 -1.52 -7.40 -25.93
N CYS A 120 -2.06 -6.21 -26.18
CA CYS A 120 -1.42 -4.94 -25.86
C CYS A 120 -2.05 -4.26 -24.65
N ASN A 121 -1.32 -4.17 -23.55
CA ASN A 121 -1.80 -3.52 -22.31
C ASN A 121 -1.71 -1.98 -22.36
N LEU A 122 -1.15 -1.39 -23.42
CA LEU A 122 -1.04 0.06 -23.55
C LEU A 122 -2.24 0.67 -24.29
N TYR A 123 -2.71 0.00 -25.36
CA TYR A 123 -3.83 0.49 -26.18
C TYR A 123 -5.02 -0.45 -26.18
N LEU A 124 -4.96 -1.56 -25.43
CA LEU A 124 -6.01 -2.58 -25.33
C LEU A 124 -6.46 -3.14 -26.70
N ASP A 125 -5.57 -3.12 -27.70
CA ASP A 125 -5.85 -3.58 -29.04
C ASP A 125 -5.56 -5.09 -29.15
N PRO A 126 -6.58 -5.93 -29.45
CA PRO A 126 -6.41 -7.37 -29.57
C PRO A 126 -5.58 -7.80 -30.79
N HIS A 127 -5.42 -6.92 -31.79
CA HIS A 127 -4.62 -7.20 -33.01
C HIS A 127 -3.16 -6.83 -32.87
N CYS A 128 -2.79 -6.16 -31.79
CA CYS A 128 -1.39 -5.78 -31.54
C CYS A 128 -0.59 -6.98 -31.02
N PRO A 129 0.52 -7.38 -31.68
CA PRO A 129 1.31 -8.54 -31.27
C PRO A 129 2.10 -8.33 -29.98
N ARG A 130 2.21 -7.07 -29.49
CA ARG A 130 3.01 -6.73 -28.32
C ARG A 130 2.39 -7.27 -27.03
N GLN A 131 3.19 -7.98 -26.23
CA GLN A 131 2.80 -8.46 -24.90
C GLN A 131 3.35 -7.57 -23.77
N LYS A 132 2.88 -7.81 -22.56
CA LYS A 132 3.37 -7.12 -21.36
C LYS A 132 4.85 -7.48 -21.13
N GLY A 133 5.72 -6.47 -21.17
CA GLY A 133 7.17 -6.65 -21.04
C GLY A 133 7.95 -6.42 -22.32
N ASP A 134 7.30 -6.50 -23.48
CA ASP A 134 7.96 -6.27 -24.76
C ASP A 134 8.26 -4.79 -25.01
N PRO A 135 9.33 -4.49 -25.78
CA PRO A 135 9.69 -3.14 -26.10
C PRO A 135 8.59 -2.43 -26.91
N ARG A 136 8.44 -1.13 -26.68
CA ARG A 136 7.40 -0.32 -27.32
C ARG A 136 7.46 -0.31 -28.85
N SER A 137 8.64 -0.56 -29.42
CA SER A 137 8.86 -0.64 -30.87
C SER A 137 8.06 -1.75 -31.56
N GLN A 138 7.65 -2.79 -30.82
CA GLN A 138 6.83 -3.89 -31.35
C GLN A 138 5.33 -3.58 -31.35
N CYS A 139 4.93 -2.43 -30.80
CA CYS A 139 3.53 -2.03 -30.77
C CYS A 139 3.11 -1.46 -32.14
N LEU A 140 1.96 -1.87 -32.66
CA LEU A 140 1.36 -1.29 -33.88
C LEU A 140 1.11 0.22 -33.77
N HIS A 141 1.04 0.73 -32.55
CA HIS A 141 0.81 2.16 -32.26
C HIS A 141 2.11 2.90 -31.87
N ALA A 142 3.29 2.32 -32.13
CA ALA A 142 4.57 2.89 -31.68
C ALA A 142 4.89 4.27 -32.27
N GLY A 143 4.27 4.65 -33.38
CA GLY A 143 4.48 5.96 -34.05
C GLY A 143 3.39 7.00 -33.82
N LYS A 144 2.28 6.66 -33.19
CA LYS A 144 1.20 7.60 -32.93
C LYS A 144 1.44 8.32 -31.60
N ARG A 145 2.13 9.46 -31.61
CA ARG A 145 1.97 10.48 -30.56
C ARG A 145 0.55 11.03 -30.72
N GLY A 146 -0.25 10.93 -29.66
CA GLY A 146 -1.57 11.51 -29.67
C GLY A 146 -1.49 13.01 -29.90
N ASP A 147 -1.97 13.43 -31.02
CA ASP A 147 -2.44 14.80 -31.20
C ASP A 147 -3.79 14.91 -30.49
N ALA A 148 -3.81 15.62 -29.37
CA ALA A 148 -4.99 16.16 -28.72
C ALA A 148 -4.66 17.53 -28.13
#